data_5ff0e7b27bbcca4af4e2f7d80cab8345
#
_entry.id   5ff0e7b27bbcca4af4e2f7d80cab8345
#
_cell.length_a   1.000
_cell.length_b   1.000
_cell.length_c   1.000
_cell.angle_alpha   90.00
_cell.angle_beta   90.00
_cell.angle_gamma   90.00
#
_symmetry.space_group_name_H-M   'P 1'
#
loop_
_entity.id
_entity.type
_entity.pdbx_description
1 polymer ?
#
loop_
_entity_poly.entity_id
_entity_poly.type
_entity_poly.pdbx_seq_one_letter_code
_entity_poly.pdbx_strand_id
1 'polypeptide(L)'
;MKSILLAAVATISLAGCAGNSMSEAQTAPEPRKRIDVQRFYTGTWREIARRPMTITDGCVAGATEYGPERAGGIHVLDSCRMGSPRGELKTVGGPGTILDPGFNAKLRVDYKLYGFVPVQRDYWVLDRANDYSWFISADPTLRDLYIFTRDPRISPAQRNQLVARAAALGYDVNKLEFPEQPRR
;
A
#
# COMPACT_ATOMS: atom_id res chain seq x y z
N MET A 1 -41.10 55.03 50.83
CA MET A 1 -40.95 54.95 49.39
C MET A 1 -39.58 54.30 49.11
N LYS A 2 -39.52 53.00 48.92
CA LYS A 2 -38.27 52.26 48.64
C LYS A 2 -38.41 51.55 47.30
N SER A 3 -37.64 52.00 46.30
CA SER A 3 -37.58 51.44 44.97
C SER A 3 -36.68 50.21 44.99
N ILE A 4 -37.19 49.09 44.55
CA ILE A 4 -36.43 47.83 44.38
C ILE A 4 -36.06 47.74 42.89
N LEU A 5 -34.73 47.78 42.65
CA LEU A 5 -34.17 47.45 41.30
C LEU A 5 -34.06 45.95 41.16
N LEU A 6 -34.75 45.38 40.16
CA LEU A 6 -34.51 44.01 39.69
C LEU A 6 -33.35 44.01 38.71
N ALA A 7 -32.29 43.32 39.03
CA ALA A 7 -31.21 43.01 38.08
C ALA A 7 -31.55 41.75 37.32
N ALA A 8 -31.70 41.82 36.01
CA ALA A 8 -31.87 40.70 35.11
C ALA A 8 -30.47 40.12 34.79
N VAL A 9 -30.24 38.88 35.16
CA VAL A 9 -29.02 38.10 34.80
C VAL A 9 -29.30 37.44 33.45
N ALA A 10 -28.63 37.88 32.41
CA ALA A 10 -28.66 37.26 31.07
C ALA A 10 -27.65 36.09 31.07
N THR A 11 -28.13 34.87 31.02
CA THR A 11 -27.32 33.67 30.78
C THR A 11 -27.00 33.51 29.30
N ILE A 12 -25.75 33.75 28.92
CA ILE A 12 -25.27 33.52 27.56
C ILE A 12 -24.96 32.02 27.43
N SER A 13 -25.83 31.30 26.70
CA SER A 13 -25.56 29.89 26.34
C SER A 13 -24.56 29.86 25.18
N LEU A 14 -23.32 29.43 25.43
CA LEU A 14 -22.39 29.08 24.36
C LEU A 14 -22.87 27.78 23.70
N ALA A 15 -23.47 27.91 22.51
CA ALA A 15 -23.67 26.77 21.64
C ALA A 15 -22.31 26.36 21.10
N GLY A 16 -21.77 25.24 21.64
CA GLY A 16 -20.58 24.61 21.11
C GLY A 16 -20.86 24.10 19.71
N CYS A 17 -20.23 24.69 18.71
CA CYS A 17 -20.16 24.09 17.37
C CYS A 17 -19.38 22.79 17.47
N ALA A 18 -20.10 21.66 17.51
CA ALA A 18 -19.53 20.36 17.23
C ALA A 18 -19.10 20.38 15.77
N GLY A 19 -17.83 20.73 15.52
CA GLY A 19 -17.23 20.63 14.20
C GLY A 19 -17.22 19.14 13.82
N ASN A 20 -18.05 18.75 12.86
CA ASN A 20 -17.85 17.51 12.10
C ASN A 20 -16.47 17.66 11.44
N SER A 21 -15.44 17.09 12.05
CA SER A 21 -14.18 16.83 11.36
C SER A 21 -14.47 15.80 10.28
N MET A 22 -14.75 16.28 9.07
CA MET A 22 -14.68 15.44 7.88
C MET A 22 -13.26 14.90 7.89
N SER A 23 -13.13 13.58 8.02
CA SER A 23 -11.85 12.89 7.92
C SER A 23 -11.24 13.30 6.59
N GLU A 24 -10.18 14.07 6.62
CA GLU A 24 -9.42 14.42 5.42
C GLU A 24 -9.04 13.11 4.73
N ALA A 25 -9.34 12.99 3.43
CA ALA A 25 -8.99 11.79 2.68
C ALA A 25 -7.47 11.58 2.79
N GLN A 26 -7.08 10.47 3.42
CA GLN A 26 -5.68 10.15 3.62
C GLN A 26 -5.00 10.04 2.26
N THR A 27 -3.85 10.68 2.09
CA THR A 27 -3.04 10.65 0.86
C THR A 27 -1.69 10.05 1.18
N ALA A 28 -1.21 9.17 0.31
CA ALA A 28 0.14 8.62 0.43
C ALA A 28 1.18 9.74 0.35
N PRO A 29 2.24 9.70 1.17
CA PRO A 29 3.31 10.68 1.05
C PRO A 29 4.04 10.52 -0.28
N GLU A 30 4.57 11.62 -0.81
CA GLU A 30 5.37 11.58 -2.02
C GLU A 30 6.60 10.69 -1.86
N PRO A 31 6.91 9.81 -2.84
CA PRO A 31 8.12 9.02 -2.84
C PRO A 31 9.37 9.91 -2.73
N ARG A 32 10.32 9.51 -1.87
CA ARG A 32 11.53 10.32 -1.62
C ARG A 32 12.80 9.72 -2.21
N LYS A 33 12.74 8.51 -2.73
CA LYS A 33 13.91 7.78 -3.26
C LYS A 33 13.71 7.45 -4.72
N ARG A 34 14.61 7.92 -5.56
CA ARG A 34 14.65 7.52 -6.98
C ARG A 34 14.77 6.02 -7.13
N ILE A 35 14.17 5.49 -8.19
CA ILE A 35 14.24 4.08 -8.57
C ILE A 35 15.12 3.93 -9.82
N ASP A 36 16.08 3.05 -9.74
CA ASP A 36 16.76 2.51 -10.92
C ASP A 36 15.85 1.44 -11.54
N VAL A 37 15.35 1.74 -12.73
CA VAL A 37 14.36 0.92 -13.43
C VAL A 37 14.84 -0.51 -13.64
N GLN A 38 16.10 -0.67 -14.07
CA GLN A 38 16.65 -1.99 -14.40
C GLN A 38 16.91 -2.85 -13.17
N ARG A 39 17.25 -2.24 -12.04
CA ARG A 39 17.49 -2.95 -10.78
C ARG A 39 16.22 -3.27 -10.02
N PHE A 40 15.24 -2.40 -10.11
CA PHE A 40 14.02 -2.53 -9.29
C PHE A 40 12.93 -3.31 -10.03
N TYR A 41 12.59 -2.91 -11.27
CA TYR A 41 11.51 -3.52 -12.05
C TYR A 41 12.00 -4.75 -12.81
N THR A 42 12.59 -5.68 -12.08
CA THR A 42 13.10 -6.96 -12.62
C THR A 42 13.00 -8.07 -11.60
N GLY A 43 12.72 -9.29 -12.08
CA GLY A 43 12.65 -10.50 -11.26
C GLY A 43 11.54 -10.46 -10.22
N THR A 44 11.62 -11.35 -9.23
CA THR A 44 10.55 -11.60 -8.28
C THR A 44 10.73 -10.85 -6.98
N TRP A 45 9.64 -10.25 -6.50
CA TRP A 45 9.48 -9.71 -5.17
C TRP A 45 8.45 -10.54 -4.40
N ARG A 46 8.73 -10.86 -3.13
CA ARG A 46 7.87 -11.64 -2.25
C ARG A 46 7.07 -10.73 -1.35
N GLU A 47 5.76 -10.89 -1.34
CA GLU A 47 4.86 -10.11 -0.50
C GLU A 47 4.91 -10.62 0.95
N ILE A 48 5.44 -9.80 1.84
CA ILE A 48 5.58 -10.14 3.27
C ILE A 48 4.37 -9.66 4.07
N ALA A 49 3.81 -8.52 3.68
CA ALA A 49 2.61 -7.98 4.32
C ALA A 49 1.79 -7.19 3.31
N ARG A 50 0.48 -7.16 3.51
CA ARG A 50 -0.46 -6.34 2.76
C ARG A 50 -1.68 -5.97 3.60
N ARG A 51 -2.47 -5.02 3.14
CA ARG A 51 -3.84 -4.88 3.58
C ARG A 51 -4.70 -6.01 2.99
N PRO A 52 -5.57 -6.67 3.80
CA PRO A 52 -6.54 -7.64 3.28
C PRO A 52 -7.51 -7.02 2.27
N MET A 53 -7.79 -7.72 1.20
CA MET A 53 -8.77 -7.37 0.17
C MET A 53 -9.55 -8.62 -0.24
N THR A 54 -10.84 -8.48 -0.57
CA THR A 54 -11.67 -9.61 -1.01
C THR A 54 -11.06 -10.38 -2.19
N ILE A 55 -10.41 -9.68 -3.12
CA ILE A 55 -9.76 -10.34 -4.27
C ILE A 55 -8.54 -11.19 -3.85
N THR A 56 -7.98 -10.94 -2.67
CA THR A 56 -6.84 -11.69 -2.13
C THR A 56 -7.23 -12.66 -1.01
N ASP A 57 -8.53 -12.83 -0.75
CA ASP A 57 -9.00 -13.78 0.27
C ASP A 57 -8.49 -15.20 -0.02
N GLY A 58 -7.87 -15.79 0.98
CA GLY A 58 -7.24 -17.11 0.87
C GLY A 58 -5.92 -17.14 0.09
N CYS A 59 -5.44 -16.00 -0.43
CA CYS A 59 -4.13 -15.88 -1.07
C CYS A 59 -3.00 -15.91 -0.04
N VAL A 60 -2.05 -16.81 -0.22
CA VAL A 60 -0.78 -16.86 0.52
C VAL A 60 0.39 -16.92 -0.47
N ALA A 61 1.60 -16.81 0.01
CA ALA A 61 2.81 -16.84 -0.82
C ALA A 61 2.75 -15.83 -2.01
N GLY A 62 2.22 -14.64 -1.74
CA GLY A 62 2.10 -13.57 -2.72
C GLY A 62 3.44 -13.16 -3.30
N ALA A 63 3.45 -12.84 -4.58
CA ALA A 63 4.64 -12.33 -5.26
C ALA A 63 4.25 -11.44 -6.44
N THR A 64 5.09 -10.44 -6.71
CA THR A 64 5.09 -9.65 -7.95
C THR A 64 6.36 -9.96 -8.72
N GLU A 65 6.22 -10.29 -9.98
CA GLU A 65 7.33 -10.43 -10.92
C GLU A 65 7.31 -9.28 -11.92
N TYR A 66 8.46 -8.62 -12.05
CA TYR A 66 8.67 -7.58 -13.05
C TYR A 66 9.60 -8.09 -14.15
N GLY A 67 9.31 -7.70 -15.37
CA GLY A 67 10.12 -8.00 -16.55
C GLY A 67 9.92 -6.97 -17.66
N PRO A 68 10.61 -7.13 -18.78
CA PRO A 68 10.41 -6.27 -19.95
C PRO A 68 9.06 -6.56 -20.62
N GLU A 69 8.33 -5.50 -20.97
CA GLU A 69 7.15 -5.60 -21.83
C GLU A 69 7.56 -5.59 -23.33
N ARG A 70 6.87 -6.39 -24.16
CA ARG A 70 7.18 -6.51 -25.59
C ARG A 70 7.09 -5.19 -26.36
N ALA A 71 6.17 -4.32 -25.97
CA ALA A 71 5.99 -2.99 -26.55
C ALA A 71 6.93 -1.93 -25.97
N GLY A 72 7.86 -2.32 -25.11
CA GLY A 72 8.65 -1.42 -24.27
C GLY A 72 7.92 -1.05 -22.99
N GLY A 73 8.66 -0.85 -21.89
CA GLY A 73 8.10 -0.61 -20.56
C GLY A 73 8.28 -1.80 -19.63
N ILE A 74 7.36 -1.95 -18.68
CA ILE A 74 7.43 -2.94 -17.61
C ILE A 74 6.27 -3.91 -17.74
N HIS A 75 6.55 -5.22 -17.79
CA HIS A 75 5.53 -6.25 -17.58
C HIS A 75 5.42 -6.54 -16.09
N VAL A 76 4.19 -6.61 -15.58
CA VAL A 76 3.89 -6.93 -14.17
C VAL A 76 3.08 -8.22 -14.12
N LEU A 77 3.51 -9.18 -13.31
CA LEU A 77 2.79 -10.42 -13.06
C LEU A 77 2.68 -10.63 -11.55
N ASP A 78 1.50 -10.41 -11.01
CA ASP A 78 1.19 -10.74 -9.62
C ASP A 78 0.70 -12.18 -9.52
N SER A 79 1.08 -12.84 -8.45
CA SER A 79 0.73 -14.23 -8.20
C SER A 79 0.50 -14.48 -6.73
N CYS A 80 -0.32 -15.50 -6.42
CA CYS A 80 -0.44 -16.06 -5.08
C CYS A 80 -0.84 -17.54 -5.15
N ARG A 81 -0.74 -18.21 -4.00
CA ARG A 81 -1.22 -19.59 -3.82
C ARG A 81 -2.48 -19.58 -2.97
N MET A 82 -3.47 -20.40 -3.34
CA MET A 82 -4.74 -20.46 -2.62
C MET A 82 -4.67 -21.40 -1.42
N GLY A 83 -5.03 -20.89 -0.24
CA GLY A 83 -5.17 -21.64 1.00
C GLY A 83 -3.89 -22.14 1.65
N SER A 84 -2.84 -22.40 0.87
CA SER A 84 -1.53 -22.84 1.37
C SER A 84 -0.41 -22.51 0.38
N PRO A 85 0.86 -22.46 0.82
CA PRO A 85 2.00 -22.21 -0.08
C PRO A 85 2.20 -23.25 -1.20
N ARG A 86 1.49 -24.37 -1.14
CA ARG A 86 1.46 -25.42 -2.18
C ARG A 86 0.13 -25.48 -2.92
N GLY A 87 -0.79 -24.58 -2.61
CA GLY A 87 -2.11 -24.52 -3.23
C GLY A 87 -2.07 -24.11 -4.69
N GLU A 88 -3.25 -24.03 -5.29
CA GLU A 88 -3.41 -23.59 -6.68
C GLU A 88 -2.76 -22.21 -6.90
N LEU A 89 -2.00 -22.08 -7.98
CA LEU A 89 -1.42 -20.81 -8.39
C LEU A 89 -2.46 -19.95 -9.09
N LYS A 90 -2.69 -18.74 -8.58
CA LYS A 90 -3.44 -17.69 -9.28
C LYS A 90 -2.52 -16.59 -9.73
N THR A 91 -2.77 -16.06 -10.90
CA THR A 91 -2.00 -14.96 -11.48
C THR A 91 -2.90 -13.89 -12.08
N VAL A 92 -2.44 -12.66 -12.04
CA VAL A 92 -2.99 -11.55 -12.79
C VAL A 92 -1.84 -10.65 -13.21
N GLY A 93 -1.89 -10.11 -14.43
CA GLY A 93 -0.80 -9.28 -14.91
C GLY A 93 -1.24 -8.27 -15.96
N GLY A 94 -0.29 -7.47 -16.36
CA GLY A 94 -0.50 -6.46 -17.39
C GLY A 94 0.71 -5.56 -17.60
N PRO A 95 0.64 -4.64 -18.58
CA PRO A 95 1.66 -3.63 -18.78
C PRO A 95 1.68 -2.61 -17.65
N GLY A 96 2.89 -2.23 -17.27
CA GLY A 96 3.16 -1.17 -16.30
C GLY A 96 3.72 0.07 -16.98
N THR A 97 3.18 1.25 -16.59
CA THR A 97 3.61 2.56 -17.06
C THR A 97 4.16 3.38 -15.90
N ILE A 98 5.39 3.89 -16.02
CA ILE A 98 5.96 4.81 -15.04
C ILE A 98 5.28 6.17 -15.18
N LEU A 99 4.69 6.67 -14.07
CA LEU A 99 3.95 7.94 -14.04
C LEU A 99 4.84 9.15 -13.74
N ASP A 100 6.03 8.93 -13.18
CA ASP A 100 7.00 9.96 -12.77
C ASP A 100 8.39 9.72 -13.40
N PRO A 101 8.52 9.84 -14.75
CA PRO A 101 9.77 9.55 -15.45
C PRO A 101 10.97 10.32 -14.86
N GLY A 102 12.07 9.59 -14.66
CA GLY A 102 13.28 10.12 -14.04
C GLY A 102 13.32 9.99 -12.51
N PHE A 103 12.17 9.92 -11.82
CA PHE A 103 12.10 9.48 -10.42
C PHE A 103 11.74 8.00 -10.34
N ASN A 104 10.80 7.54 -11.17
CA ASN A 104 10.42 6.17 -11.46
C ASN A 104 9.83 5.40 -10.26
N ALA A 105 9.26 6.10 -9.30
CA ALA A 105 8.71 5.51 -8.08
C ALA A 105 7.18 5.32 -8.12
N LYS A 106 6.52 5.80 -9.17
CA LYS A 106 5.08 5.67 -9.37
C LYS A 106 4.80 4.83 -10.60
N LEU A 107 4.14 3.70 -10.41
CA LEU A 107 3.82 2.75 -11.46
C LEU A 107 2.30 2.61 -11.58
N ARG A 108 1.76 2.72 -12.78
CA ARG A 108 0.41 2.32 -13.13
C ARG A 108 0.43 0.97 -13.80
N VAL A 109 -0.44 0.06 -13.37
CA VAL A 109 -0.59 -1.26 -13.99
C VAL A 109 -1.99 -1.42 -14.55
N ASP A 110 -2.08 -1.85 -15.80
CA ASP A 110 -3.31 -2.12 -16.50
C ASP A 110 -3.59 -3.63 -16.50
N TYR A 111 -4.26 -4.11 -15.46
CA TYR A 111 -4.63 -5.51 -15.31
C TYR A 111 -5.83 -5.89 -16.17
N LYS A 112 -5.92 -7.18 -16.50
CA LYS A 112 -7.11 -7.82 -17.04
C LYS A 112 -7.56 -8.94 -16.11
N LEU A 113 -8.48 -8.61 -15.20
CA LEU A 113 -9.07 -9.62 -14.33
C LEU A 113 -9.90 -10.61 -15.16
N TYR A 114 -9.79 -11.89 -14.84
CA TYR A 114 -10.44 -12.98 -15.59
C TYR A 114 -10.12 -12.95 -17.10
N GLY A 115 -9.02 -12.29 -17.51
CA GLY A 115 -8.60 -12.16 -18.89
C GLY A 115 -9.30 -11.06 -19.73
N PHE A 116 -10.38 -10.46 -19.24
CA PHE A 116 -11.18 -9.49 -20.03
C PHE A 116 -11.65 -8.25 -19.25
N VAL A 117 -11.72 -8.26 -17.93
CA VAL A 117 -12.16 -7.09 -17.15
C VAL A 117 -10.99 -6.16 -16.92
N PRO A 118 -10.95 -4.96 -17.52
CA PRO A 118 -9.86 -4.03 -17.32
C PRO A 118 -9.92 -3.42 -15.91
N VAL A 119 -8.81 -3.44 -15.18
CA VAL A 119 -8.64 -2.78 -13.89
C VAL A 119 -7.30 -2.07 -13.85
N GLN A 120 -7.33 -0.78 -13.60
CA GLN A 120 -6.13 0.04 -13.49
C GLN A 120 -5.81 0.30 -12.02
N ARG A 121 -4.54 0.13 -11.65
CA ARG A 121 -4.06 0.36 -10.28
C ARG A 121 -2.75 1.15 -10.31
N ASP A 122 -2.67 2.13 -9.43
CA ASP A 122 -1.46 2.93 -9.22
C ASP A 122 -0.75 2.46 -7.95
N TYR A 123 0.55 2.25 -8.06
CA TYR A 123 1.43 1.87 -6.95
C TYR A 123 2.57 2.87 -6.81
N TRP A 124 2.70 3.43 -5.61
CA TRP A 124 3.77 4.35 -5.27
C TRP A 124 4.77 3.66 -4.36
N VAL A 125 6.03 3.59 -4.75
CA VAL A 125 7.11 3.05 -3.91
C VAL A 125 7.52 4.14 -2.92
N LEU A 126 6.97 4.06 -1.71
CA LEU A 126 7.13 5.08 -0.68
C LEU A 126 8.47 5.01 0.03
N ASP A 127 9.01 3.80 0.22
CA ASP A 127 10.35 3.58 0.79
C ASP A 127 10.95 2.28 0.23
N ARG A 128 12.28 2.20 0.24
CA ARG A 128 13.03 1.02 -0.21
C ARG A 128 14.43 0.97 0.40
N ALA A 129 15.01 -0.23 0.43
CA ALA A 129 16.42 -0.43 0.71
C ALA A 129 17.31 0.14 -0.41
N ASN A 130 18.49 0.62 -0.08
CA ASN A 130 19.45 1.12 -1.08
C ASN A 130 20.01 -0.01 -1.96
N ASP A 131 20.08 -1.23 -1.43
CA ASP A 131 20.49 -2.44 -2.14
C ASP A 131 19.33 -3.13 -2.89
N TYR A 132 18.11 -2.59 -2.79
CA TYR A 132 16.88 -3.19 -3.35
C TYR A 132 16.54 -4.57 -2.76
N SER A 133 16.82 -4.80 -1.48
CA SER A 133 16.43 -6.03 -0.79
C SER A 133 14.97 -6.03 -0.33
N TRP A 134 14.36 -4.85 -0.13
CA TRP A 134 12.96 -4.67 0.23
C TRP A 134 12.41 -3.34 -0.29
N PHE A 135 11.07 -3.25 -0.39
CA PHE A 135 10.36 -1.97 -0.57
C PHE A 135 8.98 -1.99 0.11
N ILE A 136 8.44 -0.79 0.30
CA ILE A 136 7.07 -0.53 0.76
C ILE A 136 6.38 0.26 -0.34
N SER A 137 5.25 -0.22 -0.82
CA SER A 137 4.40 0.51 -1.76
C SER A 137 2.98 0.64 -1.26
N ALA A 138 2.28 1.65 -1.76
CA ALA A 138 0.89 1.90 -1.45
C ALA A 138 0.15 2.43 -2.68
N ASP A 139 -1.18 2.42 -2.62
CA ASP A 139 -1.99 3.22 -3.53
C ASP A 139 -1.91 4.71 -3.16
N PRO A 140 -2.25 5.64 -4.08
CA PRO A 140 -2.17 7.08 -3.83
C PRO A 140 -3.00 7.58 -2.65
N THR A 141 -4.02 6.83 -2.23
CA THR A 141 -4.89 7.17 -1.10
C THR A 141 -4.46 6.55 0.22
N LEU A 142 -3.32 5.83 0.24
CA LEU A 142 -2.80 5.09 1.39
C LEU A 142 -3.83 4.13 2.03
N ARG A 143 -4.83 3.68 1.26
CA ARG A 143 -5.77 2.65 1.72
C ARG A 143 -5.16 1.27 1.66
N ASP A 144 -4.44 0.97 0.58
CA ASP A 144 -3.74 -0.28 0.37
C ASP A 144 -2.24 -0.06 0.58
N LEU A 145 -1.59 -0.96 1.29
CA LEU A 145 -0.14 -0.94 1.48
C LEU A 145 0.40 -2.36 1.39
N TYR A 146 1.58 -2.48 0.81
CA TYR A 146 2.29 -3.73 0.59
C TYR A 146 3.74 -3.60 1.04
N ILE A 147 4.26 -4.66 1.67
CA ILE A 147 5.68 -4.80 2.00
C ILE A 147 6.24 -5.98 1.23
N PHE A 148 7.25 -5.72 0.43
CA PHE A 148 7.91 -6.72 -0.39
C PHE A 148 9.37 -6.89 -0.02
N THR A 149 9.88 -8.11 -0.19
CA THR A 149 11.31 -8.43 -0.05
C THR A 149 11.78 -9.34 -1.20
N ARG A 150 13.09 -9.37 -1.45
CA ARG A 150 13.66 -10.36 -2.38
C ARG A 150 13.68 -11.75 -1.77
N ASP A 151 14.03 -11.88 -0.49
CA ASP A 151 13.96 -13.15 0.22
C ASP A 151 12.59 -13.32 0.90
N PRO A 152 11.86 -14.42 0.69
CA PRO A 152 10.61 -14.70 1.37
C PRO A 152 10.77 -14.92 2.88
N ARG A 153 12.00 -15.15 3.34
CA ARG A 153 12.32 -15.45 4.73
C ARG A 153 13.03 -14.27 5.38
N ILE A 154 12.25 -13.47 6.07
CA ILE A 154 12.79 -12.38 6.87
C ILE A 154 12.74 -12.74 8.35
N SER A 155 13.69 -12.23 9.12
CA SER A 155 13.67 -12.39 10.58
C SER A 155 12.51 -11.62 11.21
N PRO A 156 12.03 -12.03 12.41
CA PRO A 156 11.04 -11.23 13.15
C PRO A 156 11.50 -9.78 13.37
N ALA A 157 12.78 -9.56 13.63
CA ALA A 157 13.35 -8.23 13.80
C ALA A 157 13.23 -7.39 12.52
N GLN A 158 13.58 -7.97 11.35
CA GLN A 158 13.44 -7.30 10.06
C GLN A 158 11.97 -6.99 9.74
N ARG A 159 11.05 -7.93 9.98
CA ARG A 159 9.62 -7.69 9.83
C ARG A 159 9.14 -6.51 10.67
N ASN A 160 9.48 -6.50 11.96
CA ASN A 160 9.10 -5.41 12.86
C ASN A 160 9.67 -4.07 12.40
N GLN A 161 10.90 -4.05 11.89
CA GLN A 161 11.50 -2.85 11.33
C GLN A 161 10.75 -2.33 10.09
N LEU A 162 10.32 -3.21 9.18
CA LEU A 162 9.56 -2.83 7.98
C LEU A 162 8.15 -2.34 8.35
N VAL A 163 7.50 -2.97 9.34
CA VAL A 163 6.21 -2.51 9.88
C VAL A 163 6.34 -1.13 10.51
N ALA A 164 7.39 -0.89 11.31
CA ALA A 164 7.65 0.43 11.90
C ALA A 164 7.88 1.52 10.82
N ARG A 165 8.51 1.17 9.69
CA ARG A 165 8.66 2.08 8.54
C ARG A 165 7.30 2.38 7.89
N ALA A 166 6.44 1.39 7.72
CA ALA A 166 5.08 1.60 7.20
C ALA A 166 4.27 2.54 8.13
N ALA A 167 4.38 2.37 9.45
CA ALA A 167 3.77 3.29 10.42
C ALA A 167 4.32 4.72 10.29
N ALA A 168 5.63 4.88 10.11
CA ALA A 168 6.27 6.18 9.93
C ALA A 168 5.86 6.89 8.61
N LEU A 169 5.37 6.13 7.62
CA LEU A 169 4.77 6.66 6.39
C LEU A 169 3.29 7.06 6.56
N GLY A 170 2.73 6.90 7.77
CA GLY A 170 1.36 7.26 8.10
C GLY A 170 0.34 6.14 7.93
N TYR A 171 0.78 4.90 7.65
CA TYR A 171 -0.14 3.78 7.48
C TYR A 171 -0.57 3.19 8.83
N ASP A 172 -1.86 2.86 8.96
CA ASP A 172 -2.38 2.11 10.10
C ASP A 172 -1.98 0.64 10.00
N VAL A 173 -0.86 0.30 10.62
CA VAL A 173 -0.25 -1.04 10.56
C VAL A 173 -1.07 -2.14 11.23
N ASN A 174 -2.08 -1.80 12.03
CA ASN A 174 -3.02 -2.78 12.58
C ASN A 174 -3.90 -3.41 11.49
N LYS A 175 -3.97 -2.80 10.32
CA LYS A 175 -4.69 -3.31 9.13
C LYS A 175 -3.87 -4.28 8.30
N LEU A 176 -2.60 -4.53 8.65
CA LEU A 176 -1.75 -5.45 7.88
C LEU A 176 -2.01 -6.90 8.27
N GLU A 177 -2.10 -7.75 7.26
CA GLU A 177 -1.95 -9.20 7.38
C GLU A 177 -0.58 -9.64 6.88
N PHE A 178 -0.13 -10.80 7.34
CA PHE A 178 1.17 -11.41 7.02
C PHE A 178 0.94 -12.79 6.41
N PRO A 179 0.73 -12.87 5.09
CA PRO A 179 0.47 -14.14 4.42
C PRO A 179 1.62 -15.14 4.59
N GLU A 180 1.26 -16.43 4.75
CA GLU A 180 2.26 -17.49 4.86
C GLU A 180 3.14 -17.53 3.60
N GLN A 181 4.45 -17.69 3.81
CA GLN A 181 5.42 -17.84 2.73
C GLN A 181 5.90 -19.28 2.61
N PRO A 182 6.37 -19.76 1.44
CA PRO A 182 6.85 -21.10 1.26
C PRO A 182 8.00 -21.41 2.24
N ARG A 183 7.90 -22.54 2.93
CA ARG A 183 9.03 -23.16 3.62
C ARG A 183 9.79 -24.00 2.60
N ARG A 184 11.11 -23.97 2.64
CA ARG A 184 11.92 -24.90 1.84
C ARG A 184 11.66 -26.31 2.24
#